data_196c25735d1298779926b678e253421c
#
_entry.id   196c25735d1298779926b678e253421c
#
_cell.length_a   1.000
_cell.length_b   1.000
_cell.length_c   1.000
_cell.angle_alpha   90.00
_cell.angle_beta   90.00
_cell.angle_gamma   90.00
#
_symmetry.space_group_name_H-M   'P 1'
#
loop_
_entity.id
_entity.type
_entity.pdbx_description
1 polymer ?
#
loop_
_entity_poly.entity_id
_entity_poly.type
_entity_poly.pdbx_seq_one_letter_code
_entity_poly.pdbx_strand_id
1 'polypeptide(L)'
;DSLKKDIVHLGSLVQSSTQSVVEFLGTKSEQQLQDVLEYEDRINELEVDIEENCLKVLALHQPVAIDLRFIIVIMKVNNDLERMGDQAVNISHRVKALIEGPELSISLPIDEMTTAIQKMVALSLDALVGQDPTIARKVVEMDDIVDDLNAKTYDIVRETIEANPSLVNSAMSMATISSNLERIGDLCTNIAEEVIFMVEGQ
;
A
#
# COMPACT_ATOMS: atom_id res chain seq x y z
N ASP A 1 -15.67 -16.62 10.58
CA ASP A 1 -14.71 -17.40 9.73
C ASP A 1 -14.68 -16.93 8.27
N SER A 2 -15.83 -16.51 7.67
CA SER A 2 -15.87 -16.00 6.29
C SER A 2 -15.10 -14.69 6.18
N LEU A 3 -15.44 -13.66 6.96
CA LEU A 3 -14.81 -12.35 6.93
C LEU A 3 -13.29 -12.41 7.08
N LYS A 4 -12.78 -13.33 7.91
CA LYS A 4 -11.33 -13.53 8.05
C LYS A 4 -10.70 -14.06 6.75
N LYS A 5 -11.38 -14.94 6.03
CA LYS A 5 -10.89 -15.45 4.74
C LYS A 5 -10.94 -14.38 3.65
N ASP A 6 -12.01 -13.59 3.64
CA ASP A 6 -12.23 -12.56 2.63
C ASP A 6 -11.19 -11.44 2.79
N ILE A 7 -10.91 -10.98 4.01
CA ILE A 7 -9.87 -9.96 4.25
C ILE A 7 -8.45 -10.47 3.92
N VAL A 8 -8.15 -11.74 4.20
CA VAL A 8 -6.88 -12.37 3.81
C VAL A 8 -6.75 -12.45 2.29
N HIS A 9 -7.84 -12.77 1.60
CA HIS A 9 -7.87 -12.78 0.14
C HIS A 9 -7.65 -11.38 -0.44
N LEU A 10 -8.34 -10.36 0.10
CA LEU A 10 -8.12 -8.97 -0.28
C LEU A 10 -6.65 -8.56 -0.08
N GLY A 11 -6.07 -8.87 1.09
CA GLY A 11 -4.65 -8.62 1.36
C GLY A 11 -3.72 -9.27 0.35
N SER A 12 -4.01 -10.51 -0.09
CA SER A 12 -3.20 -11.19 -1.11
C SER A 12 -3.29 -10.53 -2.49
N LEU A 13 -4.44 -9.97 -2.87
CA LEU A 13 -4.60 -9.20 -4.10
C LEU A 13 -3.79 -7.90 -4.04
N VAL A 14 -3.87 -7.17 -2.93
CA VAL A 14 -3.11 -5.94 -2.70
C VAL A 14 -1.60 -6.20 -2.73
N GLN A 15 -1.13 -7.27 -2.11
CA GLN A 15 0.28 -7.67 -2.16
C GLN A 15 0.72 -7.96 -3.59
N SER A 16 -0.10 -8.66 -4.38
CA SER A 16 0.18 -8.94 -5.79
C SER A 16 0.19 -7.66 -6.63
N SER A 17 -0.76 -6.75 -6.41
CA SER A 17 -0.81 -5.45 -7.09
C SER A 17 0.42 -4.60 -6.79
N THR A 18 0.83 -4.52 -5.51
CA THR A 18 2.05 -3.83 -5.09
C THR A 18 3.30 -4.43 -5.72
N GLN A 19 3.38 -5.76 -5.80
CA GLN A 19 4.47 -6.46 -6.48
C GLN A 19 4.51 -6.09 -7.97
N SER A 20 3.37 -6.16 -8.66
CA SER A 20 3.29 -5.88 -10.10
C SER A 20 3.67 -4.43 -10.41
N VAL A 21 3.27 -3.45 -9.59
CA VAL A 21 3.64 -2.04 -9.82
C VAL A 21 5.14 -1.80 -9.58
N VAL A 22 5.75 -2.48 -8.61
CA VAL A 22 7.20 -2.41 -8.39
C VAL A 22 7.96 -3.01 -9.59
N GLU A 23 7.51 -4.15 -10.11
CA GLU A 23 8.06 -4.75 -11.31
C GLU A 23 7.87 -3.86 -12.54
N PHE A 24 6.70 -3.21 -12.69
CA PHE A 24 6.44 -2.25 -13.75
C PHE A 24 7.39 -1.04 -13.69
N LEU A 25 7.67 -0.54 -12.51
CA LEU A 25 8.62 0.56 -12.32
C LEU A 25 10.03 0.19 -12.81
N GLY A 26 10.47 -1.06 -12.57
CA GLY A 26 11.78 -1.56 -13.01
C GLY A 26 11.83 -1.96 -14.49
N THR A 27 10.84 -2.73 -14.96
CA THR A 27 10.83 -3.35 -16.29
C THR A 27 10.17 -2.50 -17.39
N LYS A 28 9.25 -1.62 -16.98
CA LYS A 28 8.39 -0.81 -17.87
C LYS A 28 7.54 -1.67 -18.83
N SER A 29 7.23 -2.91 -18.45
CA SER A 29 6.47 -3.86 -19.26
C SER A 29 4.97 -3.60 -19.16
N GLU A 30 4.29 -3.54 -20.31
CA GLU A 30 2.85 -3.30 -20.38
C GLU A 30 2.02 -4.41 -19.70
N GLN A 31 2.58 -5.62 -19.59
CA GLN A 31 1.91 -6.72 -18.88
C GLN A 31 1.71 -6.39 -17.39
N GLN A 32 2.75 -5.89 -16.70
CA GLN A 32 2.61 -5.51 -15.28
C GLN A 32 1.62 -4.36 -15.07
N LEU A 33 1.54 -3.42 -16.02
CA LEU A 33 0.49 -2.40 -15.99
C LEU A 33 -0.90 -3.01 -16.06
N GLN A 34 -1.11 -3.95 -16.98
CA GLN A 34 -2.38 -4.65 -17.12
C GLN A 34 -2.73 -5.43 -15.85
N ASP A 35 -1.75 -6.13 -15.27
CA ASP A 35 -1.92 -6.90 -14.03
C ASP A 35 -2.37 -5.97 -12.87
N VAL A 36 -1.77 -4.78 -12.73
CA VAL A 36 -2.17 -3.80 -11.70
C VAL A 36 -3.63 -3.39 -11.86
N LEU A 37 -4.08 -3.10 -13.08
CA LEU A 37 -5.46 -2.70 -13.34
C LEU A 37 -6.46 -3.85 -13.10
N GLU A 38 -6.09 -5.09 -13.45
CA GLU A 38 -6.92 -6.26 -13.17
C GLU A 38 -7.03 -6.54 -11.66
N TYR A 39 -5.96 -6.33 -10.90
CA TYR A 39 -6.01 -6.42 -9.44
C TYR A 39 -6.90 -5.35 -8.83
N GLU A 40 -6.86 -4.12 -9.34
CA GLU A 40 -7.69 -3.00 -8.88
C GLU A 40 -9.18 -3.31 -8.97
N ASP A 41 -9.64 -3.79 -10.14
CA ASP A 41 -11.04 -4.18 -10.32
C ASP A 41 -11.47 -5.22 -9.29
N ARG A 42 -10.64 -6.24 -9.03
CA ARG A 42 -10.93 -7.29 -8.07
C ARG A 42 -10.86 -6.83 -6.61
N ILE A 43 -9.95 -5.90 -6.30
CA ILE A 43 -9.83 -5.28 -4.97
C ILE A 43 -11.11 -4.53 -4.66
N ASN A 44 -11.59 -3.69 -5.59
CA ASN A 44 -12.79 -2.88 -5.43
C ASN A 44 -14.05 -3.74 -5.27
N GLU A 45 -14.21 -4.80 -6.06
CA GLU A 45 -15.32 -5.74 -5.92
C GLU A 45 -15.32 -6.42 -4.55
N LEU A 46 -14.17 -6.91 -4.10
CA LEU A 46 -14.06 -7.64 -2.84
C LEU A 46 -14.19 -6.71 -1.62
N GLU A 47 -13.71 -5.46 -1.72
CA GLU A 47 -13.87 -4.44 -0.69
C GLU A 47 -15.34 -4.21 -0.37
N VAL A 48 -16.18 -3.99 -1.39
CA VAL A 48 -17.64 -3.81 -1.26
C VAL A 48 -18.29 -5.05 -0.63
N ASP A 49 -17.93 -6.24 -1.08
CA ASP A 49 -18.48 -7.49 -0.54
C ASP A 49 -18.14 -7.67 0.94
N ILE A 50 -16.92 -7.35 1.36
CA ILE A 50 -16.48 -7.40 2.77
C ILE A 50 -17.27 -6.39 3.60
N GLU A 51 -17.40 -5.13 3.14
CA GLU A 51 -18.18 -4.11 3.84
C GLU A 51 -19.64 -4.55 4.05
N GLU A 52 -20.30 -5.02 2.97
CA GLU A 52 -21.67 -5.54 3.08
C GLU A 52 -21.78 -6.70 4.06
N ASN A 53 -20.85 -7.62 4.05
CA ASN A 53 -20.84 -8.77 4.96
C ASN A 53 -20.64 -8.33 6.42
N CYS A 54 -19.78 -7.35 6.69
CA CYS A 54 -19.62 -6.73 8.00
C CYS A 54 -20.95 -6.13 8.49
N LEU A 55 -21.62 -5.33 7.65
CA LEU A 55 -22.91 -4.71 7.97
C LEU A 55 -24.00 -5.77 8.22
N LYS A 56 -24.06 -6.84 7.43
CA LYS A 56 -24.98 -7.97 7.64
C LYS A 56 -24.76 -8.64 9.00
N VAL A 57 -23.49 -8.89 9.38
CA VAL A 57 -23.16 -9.49 10.68
C VAL A 57 -23.55 -8.56 11.83
N LEU A 58 -23.29 -7.27 11.74
CA LEU A 58 -23.71 -6.28 12.75
C LEU A 58 -25.22 -6.25 12.93
N ALA A 59 -25.97 -6.23 11.83
CA ALA A 59 -27.44 -6.15 11.86
C ALA A 59 -28.12 -7.42 12.39
N LEU A 60 -27.61 -8.59 12.01
CA LEU A 60 -28.28 -9.88 12.30
C LEU A 60 -27.85 -10.51 13.64
N HIS A 61 -26.58 -10.31 14.03
CA HIS A 61 -26.02 -11.02 15.19
C HIS A 61 -25.75 -10.13 16.41
N GLN A 62 -25.80 -8.79 16.26
CA GLN A 62 -25.59 -7.82 17.33
C GLN A 62 -24.35 -8.16 18.20
N PRO A 63 -23.16 -8.33 17.58
CA PRO A 63 -21.96 -8.76 18.28
C PRO A 63 -21.59 -7.79 19.41
N VAL A 64 -20.95 -8.29 20.45
CA VAL A 64 -20.54 -7.50 21.62
C VAL A 64 -19.06 -7.67 21.92
N ALA A 65 -18.50 -6.68 22.59
CA ALA A 65 -17.12 -6.69 23.08
C ALA A 65 -16.08 -7.10 22.00
N ILE A 66 -15.46 -8.27 22.13
CA ILE A 66 -14.37 -8.74 21.27
C ILE A 66 -14.84 -8.94 19.82
N ASP A 67 -16.01 -9.51 19.62
CA ASP A 67 -16.54 -9.76 18.27
C ASP A 67 -16.87 -8.44 17.55
N LEU A 68 -17.43 -7.46 18.26
CA LEU A 68 -17.66 -6.13 17.70
C LEU A 68 -16.35 -5.44 17.34
N ARG A 69 -15.35 -5.51 18.22
CA ARG A 69 -14.02 -4.93 17.95
C ARG A 69 -13.40 -5.54 16.70
N PHE A 70 -13.46 -6.86 16.56
CA PHE A 70 -12.96 -7.56 15.39
C PHE A 70 -13.60 -7.04 14.10
N ILE A 71 -14.94 -6.88 14.06
CA ILE A 71 -15.63 -6.40 12.85
C ILE A 71 -15.22 -4.95 12.52
N ILE A 72 -15.13 -4.08 13.53
CA ILE A 72 -14.70 -2.69 13.33
C ILE A 72 -13.28 -2.63 12.75
N VAL A 73 -12.35 -3.45 13.26
CA VAL A 73 -10.99 -3.53 12.73
C VAL A 73 -10.99 -4.04 11.28
N ILE A 74 -11.78 -5.09 10.98
CA ILE A 74 -11.88 -5.60 9.60
C ILE A 74 -12.39 -4.51 8.65
N MET A 75 -13.40 -3.72 9.02
CA MET A 75 -13.90 -2.62 8.17
C MET A 75 -12.82 -1.56 7.92
N LYS A 76 -12.03 -1.19 8.92
CA LYS A 76 -10.93 -0.23 8.75
C LYS A 76 -9.82 -0.78 7.86
N VAL A 77 -9.37 -2.01 8.14
CA VAL A 77 -8.35 -2.70 7.34
C VAL A 77 -8.81 -2.90 5.89
N ASN A 78 -10.08 -3.20 5.67
CA ASN A 78 -10.70 -3.30 4.35
C ASN A 78 -10.49 -2.03 3.53
N ASN A 79 -10.82 -0.88 4.11
CA ASN A 79 -10.61 0.43 3.49
C ASN A 79 -9.13 0.75 3.25
N ASP A 80 -8.25 0.44 4.21
CA ASP A 80 -6.82 0.70 4.04
C ASP A 80 -6.19 -0.19 2.94
N LEU A 81 -6.64 -1.44 2.80
CA LEU A 81 -6.21 -2.34 1.72
C LEU A 81 -6.66 -1.85 0.34
N GLU A 82 -7.91 -1.40 0.20
CA GLU A 82 -8.39 -0.79 -1.05
C GLU A 82 -7.54 0.44 -1.41
N ARG A 83 -7.29 1.35 -0.46
CA ARG A 83 -6.45 2.52 -0.68
C ARG A 83 -5.01 2.18 -1.09
N MET A 84 -4.46 1.05 -0.65
CA MET A 84 -3.17 0.56 -1.17
C MET A 84 -3.25 0.19 -2.65
N GLY A 85 -4.33 -0.46 -3.09
CA GLY A 85 -4.61 -0.73 -4.50
C GLY A 85 -4.64 0.55 -5.33
N ASP A 86 -5.38 1.55 -4.86
CA ASP A 86 -5.42 2.91 -5.45
C ASP A 86 -4.00 3.51 -5.62
N GLN A 87 -3.14 3.39 -4.60
CA GLN A 87 -1.77 3.90 -4.72
C GLN A 87 -0.96 3.14 -5.79
N ALA A 88 -1.14 1.82 -5.93
CA ALA A 88 -0.48 1.05 -6.98
C ALA A 88 -0.90 1.52 -8.38
N VAL A 89 -2.18 1.80 -8.60
CA VAL A 89 -2.69 2.39 -9.85
C VAL A 89 -2.11 3.78 -10.08
N ASN A 90 -2.08 4.64 -9.06
CA ASN A 90 -1.49 5.97 -9.15
C ASN A 90 0.00 5.92 -9.54
N ILE A 91 0.77 4.98 -8.96
CA ILE A 91 2.17 4.75 -9.35
C ILE A 91 2.24 4.32 -10.81
N SER A 92 1.40 3.38 -11.25
CA SER A 92 1.41 2.87 -12.62
C SER A 92 1.18 3.97 -13.66
N HIS A 93 0.27 4.90 -13.40
CA HIS A 93 0.06 6.07 -14.26
C HIS A 93 1.29 6.98 -14.34
N ARG A 94 2.05 7.13 -13.25
CA ARG A 94 3.27 7.93 -13.23
C ARG A 94 4.43 7.23 -13.94
N VAL A 95 4.53 5.90 -13.82
CA VAL A 95 5.51 5.12 -14.61
C VAL A 95 5.23 5.26 -16.10
N LYS A 96 3.97 5.22 -16.52
CA LYS A 96 3.60 5.46 -17.92
C LYS A 96 4.04 6.85 -18.39
N ALA A 97 3.81 7.89 -17.61
CA ALA A 97 4.27 9.25 -17.92
C ALA A 97 5.80 9.37 -18.02
N LEU A 98 6.54 8.57 -17.23
CA LEU A 98 8.01 8.51 -17.31
C LEU A 98 8.50 7.83 -18.61
N ILE A 99 7.78 6.81 -19.09
CA ILE A 99 8.11 6.13 -20.36
C ILE A 99 7.96 7.08 -21.55
N GLU A 100 6.95 7.96 -21.52
CA GLU A 100 6.65 8.92 -22.57
C GLU A 100 7.49 10.20 -22.46
N GLY A 101 8.14 10.44 -21.33
CA GLY A 101 8.91 11.64 -21.03
C GLY A 101 10.41 11.53 -21.33
N PRO A 102 11.16 12.61 -21.12
CA PRO A 102 12.61 12.58 -21.24
C PRO A 102 13.24 11.65 -20.19
N GLU A 103 14.29 10.94 -20.60
CA GLU A 103 15.03 10.03 -19.72
C GLU A 103 15.65 10.78 -18.53
N LEU A 104 15.46 10.23 -17.35
CA LEU A 104 15.94 10.77 -16.09
C LEU A 104 17.16 9.97 -15.62
N SER A 105 18.35 10.51 -15.89
CA SER A 105 19.64 9.89 -15.53
C SER A 105 20.10 10.33 -14.13
N ILE A 106 19.28 10.05 -13.11
CA ILE A 106 19.59 10.34 -11.70
C ILE A 106 19.44 9.07 -10.85
N SER A 107 20.22 8.97 -9.77
CA SER A 107 20.11 7.89 -8.81
C SER A 107 19.17 8.29 -7.69
N LEU A 108 18.03 7.62 -7.59
CA LEU A 108 17.04 7.80 -6.52
C LEU A 108 16.99 6.54 -5.64
N PRO A 109 16.69 6.66 -4.34
CA PRO A 109 16.64 5.50 -3.43
C PRO A 109 15.34 4.69 -3.58
N ILE A 110 14.82 4.56 -4.81
CA ILE A 110 13.53 3.91 -5.10
C ILE A 110 13.60 2.39 -4.86
N ASP A 111 14.73 1.75 -5.20
CA ASP A 111 14.89 0.30 -4.98
C ASP A 111 14.91 -0.05 -3.49
N GLU A 112 15.53 0.78 -2.65
CA GLU A 112 15.52 0.63 -1.21
C GLU A 112 14.11 0.82 -0.67
N MET A 113 13.41 1.84 -1.15
CA MET A 113 12.05 2.17 -0.74
C MET A 113 11.06 1.07 -1.14
N THR A 114 11.10 0.57 -2.37
CA THR A 114 10.23 -0.52 -2.83
C THR A 114 10.48 -1.81 -2.05
N THR A 115 11.74 -2.11 -1.71
CA THR A 115 12.10 -3.26 -0.86
C THR A 115 11.50 -3.12 0.54
N ALA A 116 11.58 -1.93 1.14
CA ALA A 116 11.00 -1.66 2.45
C ALA A 116 9.47 -1.80 2.42
N ILE A 117 8.81 -1.20 1.42
CA ILE A 117 7.35 -1.26 1.26
C ILE A 117 6.85 -2.70 1.06
N GLN A 118 7.48 -3.49 0.20
CA GLN A 118 7.09 -4.90 0.02
C GLN A 118 7.19 -5.70 1.32
N LYS A 119 8.22 -5.42 2.13
CA LYS A 119 8.36 -6.03 3.44
C LYS A 119 7.30 -5.55 4.43
N MET A 120 6.97 -4.26 4.46
CA MET A 120 5.91 -3.71 5.31
C MET A 120 4.55 -4.32 4.95
N VAL A 121 4.20 -4.41 3.66
CA VAL A 121 2.96 -5.05 3.20
C VAL A 121 2.89 -6.50 3.69
N ALA A 122 3.94 -7.30 3.46
CA ALA A 122 3.96 -8.69 3.89
C ALA A 122 3.80 -8.83 5.42
N LEU A 123 4.54 -8.04 6.20
CA LEU A 123 4.49 -8.08 7.67
C LEU A 123 3.16 -7.60 8.23
N SER A 124 2.53 -6.57 7.66
CA SER A 124 1.22 -6.08 8.10
C SER A 124 0.12 -7.14 7.89
N LEU A 125 0.18 -7.87 6.77
CA LEU A 125 -0.73 -8.99 6.50
C LEU A 125 -0.45 -10.20 7.42
N ASP A 126 0.81 -10.53 7.66
CA ASP A 126 1.19 -11.60 8.60
C ASP A 126 0.72 -11.26 10.03
N ALA A 127 0.88 -10.01 10.46
CA ALA A 127 0.40 -9.53 11.75
C ALA A 127 -1.14 -9.63 11.86
N LEU A 128 -1.85 -9.25 10.80
CA LEU A 128 -3.32 -9.33 10.75
C LEU A 128 -3.82 -10.77 10.81
N VAL A 129 -3.24 -11.66 10.00
CA VAL A 129 -3.62 -13.09 9.94
C VAL A 129 -3.33 -13.79 11.27
N GLY A 130 -2.11 -13.56 11.80
CA GLY A 130 -1.63 -14.13 13.05
C GLY A 130 -2.19 -13.47 14.30
N GLN A 131 -2.81 -12.29 14.18
CA GLN A 131 -3.17 -11.43 15.31
C GLN A 131 -1.97 -11.21 16.25
N ASP A 132 -0.81 -10.90 15.64
CA ASP A 132 0.47 -10.80 16.34
C ASP A 132 0.93 -9.33 16.49
N PRO A 133 0.77 -8.73 17.69
CA PRO A 133 1.18 -7.35 17.93
C PRO A 133 2.71 -7.17 17.89
N THR A 134 3.50 -8.25 18.03
CA THR A 134 4.96 -8.17 17.94
C THR A 134 5.40 -7.94 16.50
N ILE A 135 4.75 -8.60 15.53
CA ILE A 135 4.98 -8.38 14.10
C ILE A 135 4.48 -6.98 13.73
N ALA A 136 3.30 -6.58 14.22
CA ALA A 136 2.72 -5.27 13.96
C ALA A 136 3.67 -4.12 14.38
N ARG A 137 4.28 -4.19 15.55
CA ARG A 137 5.25 -3.18 16.01
C ARG A 137 6.48 -3.06 15.10
N LYS A 138 6.92 -4.15 14.47
CA LYS A 138 8.03 -4.09 13.50
C LYS A 138 7.64 -3.31 12.25
N VAL A 139 6.37 -3.35 11.83
CA VAL A 139 5.88 -2.54 10.70
C VAL A 139 5.96 -1.06 11.06
N VAL A 140 5.47 -0.68 12.24
CA VAL A 140 5.53 0.70 12.73
C VAL A 140 6.97 1.22 12.81
N GLU A 141 7.93 0.40 13.27
CA GLU A 141 9.35 0.77 13.32
C GLU A 141 10.00 0.96 11.93
N MET A 142 9.41 0.41 10.87
CA MET A 142 9.93 0.56 9.51
C MET A 142 9.48 1.84 8.82
N ASP A 143 8.47 2.51 9.34
CA ASP A 143 7.88 3.71 8.75
C ASP A 143 8.90 4.85 8.61
N ASP A 144 9.66 5.13 9.66
CA ASP A 144 10.73 6.15 9.67
C ASP A 144 11.74 5.95 8.52
N ILE A 145 12.00 4.68 8.12
CA ILE A 145 12.93 4.37 7.02
C ILE A 145 12.34 4.83 5.68
N VAL A 146 11.05 4.59 5.47
CA VAL A 146 10.35 4.97 4.24
C VAL A 146 10.23 6.48 4.14
N ASP A 147 9.91 7.15 5.24
CA ASP A 147 9.85 8.61 5.34
C ASP A 147 11.19 9.28 4.99
N ASP A 148 12.29 8.77 5.55
CA ASP A 148 13.64 9.25 5.25
C ASP A 148 14.00 9.08 3.77
N LEU A 149 13.63 7.96 3.15
CA LEU A 149 13.87 7.69 1.73
C LEU A 149 13.02 8.60 0.84
N ASN A 150 11.77 8.87 1.24
CA ASN A 150 10.91 9.83 0.55
C ASN A 150 11.48 11.26 0.62
N ALA A 151 11.90 11.71 1.79
CA ALA A 151 12.54 13.02 1.98
C ALA A 151 13.80 13.17 1.11
N LYS A 152 14.69 12.16 1.08
CA LYS A 152 15.87 12.14 0.20
C LYS A 152 15.49 12.24 -1.27
N THR A 153 14.43 11.54 -1.69
CA THR A 153 13.94 11.62 -3.08
C THR A 153 13.56 13.03 -3.45
N TYR A 154 12.83 13.74 -2.58
CA TYR A 154 12.45 15.14 -2.81
C TYR A 154 13.64 16.08 -2.92
N ASP A 155 14.68 15.90 -2.10
CA ASP A 155 15.90 16.71 -2.17
C ASP A 155 16.62 16.52 -3.51
N ILE A 156 16.81 15.28 -3.96
CA ILE A 156 17.46 14.96 -5.24
C ILE A 156 16.62 15.49 -6.42
N VAL A 157 15.30 15.35 -6.36
CA VAL A 157 14.39 15.88 -7.40
C VAL A 157 14.50 17.41 -7.50
N ARG A 158 14.51 18.11 -6.37
CA ARG A 158 14.69 19.56 -6.33
C ARG A 158 16.00 19.99 -6.99
N GLU A 159 17.14 19.40 -6.60
CA GLU A 159 18.45 19.67 -7.18
C GLU A 159 18.48 19.38 -8.68
N THR A 160 17.83 18.31 -9.12
CA THR A 160 17.73 17.94 -10.53
C THR A 160 16.99 19.00 -11.35
N ILE A 161 15.87 19.51 -10.84
CA ILE A 161 15.07 20.55 -11.52
C ILE A 161 15.84 21.87 -11.55
N GLU A 162 16.54 22.23 -10.47
CA GLU A 162 17.39 23.43 -10.42
C GLU A 162 18.53 23.36 -11.47
N ALA A 163 19.16 22.18 -11.61
CA ALA A 163 20.24 21.97 -12.58
C ALA A 163 19.75 21.91 -14.03
N ASN A 164 18.58 21.32 -14.27
CA ASN A 164 18.00 21.19 -15.61
C ASN A 164 16.45 21.28 -15.57
N PRO A 165 15.88 22.49 -15.71
CA PRO A 165 14.44 22.69 -15.69
C PRO A 165 13.63 21.92 -16.75
N SER A 166 14.27 21.45 -17.83
CA SER A 166 13.60 20.67 -18.86
C SER A 166 13.16 19.27 -18.36
N LEU A 167 13.73 18.77 -17.27
CA LEU A 167 13.44 17.50 -16.65
C LEU A 167 12.29 17.57 -15.62
N VAL A 168 11.69 18.74 -15.41
CA VAL A 168 10.69 18.96 -14.34
C VAL A 168 9.57 17.92 -14.34
N ASN A 169 9.02 17.56 -15.50
CA ASN A 169 7.90 16.61 -15.58
C ASN A 169 8.30 15.19 -15.16
N SER A 170 9.44 14.70 -15.65
CA SER A 170 9.95 13.38 -15.26
C SER A 170 10.39 13.35 -13.79
N ALA A 171 11.05 14.38 -13.31
CA ALA A 171 11.50 14.49 -11.92
C ALA A 171 10.29 14.55 -10.95
N MET A 172 9.24 15.33 -11.27
CA MET A 172 8.01 15.39 -10.49
C MET A 172 7.22 14.08 -10.53
N SER A 173 7.28 13.33 -11.64
CA SER A 173 6.66 12.00 -11.70
C SER A 173 7.35 11.04 -10.72
N MET A 174 8.68 11.08 -10.61
CA MET A 174 9.43 10.27 -9.63
C MET A 174 9.13 10.69 -8.19
N ALA A 175 9.04 11.99 -7.89
CA ALA A 175 8.63 12.46 -6.56
C ALA A 175 7.23 11.95 -6.21
N THR A 176 6.30 11.96 -7.17
CA THR A 176 4.93 11.45 -6.95
C THR A 176 4.91 9.94 -6.73
N ILE A 177 5.75 9.16 -7.45
CA ILE A 177 5.92 7.73 -7.22
C ILE A 177 6.42 7.48 -5.79
N SER A 178 7.45 8.21 -5.35
CA SER A 178 7.98 8.12 -3.99
C SER A 178 6.92 8.41 -2.94
N SER A 179 6.15 9.49 -3.10
CA SER A 179 5.02 9.80 -2.20
C SER A 179 3.94 8.73 -2.18
N ASN A 180 3.61 8.11 -3.31
CA ASN A 180 2.60 7.05 -3.32
C ASN A 180 3.14 5.77 -2.66
N LEU A 181 4.44 5.48 -2.77
CA LEU A 181 5.09 4.39 -2.03
C LEU A 181 5.06 4.66 -0.51
N GLU A 182 5.39 5.87 -0.08
CA GLU A 182 5.31 6.27 1.34
C GLU A 182 3.88 6.11 1.86
N ARG A 183 2.85 6.54 1.11
CA ARG A 183 1.44 6.33 1.49
C ARG A 183 1.05 4.85 1.64
N ILE A 184 1.64 3.95 0.86
CA ILE A 184 1.46 2.50 1.08
C ILE A 184 2.09 2.11 2.43
N GLY A 185 3.25 2.65 2.79
CA GLY A 185 3.88 2.48 4.11
C GLY A 185 2.98 2.93 5.25
N ASP A 186 2.45 4.15 5.17
CA ASP A 186 1.47 4.70 6.12
C ASP A 186 0.26 3.76 6.32
N LEU A 187 -0.29 3.23 5.22
CA LEU A 187 -1.41 2.30 5.27
C LEU A 187 -1.04 0.96 5.92
N CYS A 188 0.19 0.47 5.71
CA CYS A 188 0.71 -0.70 6.44
C CYS A 188 0.80 -0.42 7.94
N THR A 189 1.24 0.78 8.32
CA THR A 189 1.32 1.23 9.72
C THR A 189 -0.06 1.32 10.35
N ASN A 190 -1.06 1.87 9.64
CA ASN A 190 -2.46 1.87 10.10
C ASN A 190 -2.97 0.45 10.37
N ILE A 191 -2.75 -0.49 9.44
CA ILE A 191 -3.14 -1.90 9.64
C ILE A 191 -2.46 -2.49 10.86
N ALA A 192 -1.16 -2.22 11.06
CA ALA A 192 -0.41 -2.70 12.21
C ALA A 192 -0.98 -2.15 13.53
N GLU A 193 -1.31 -0.86 13.59
CA GLU A 193 -1.95 -0.23 14.75
C GLU A 193 -3.33 -0.83 15.05
N GLU A 194 -4.14 -1.10 14.02
CA GLU A 194 -5.42 -1.77 14.19
C GLU A 194 -5.27 -3.23 14.70
N VAL A 195 -4.21 -3.94 14.31
CA VAL A 195 -3.90 -5.26 14.88
C VAL A 195 -3.53 -5.15 16.37
N ILE A 196 -2.70 -4.18 16.75
CA ILE A 196 -2.36 -3.93 18.15
C ILE A 196 -3.62 -3.61 18.96
N PHE A 197 -4.45 -2.70 18.45
CA PHE A 197 -5.72 -2.37 19.07
C PHE A 197 -6.67 -3.57 19.20
N MET A 198 -6.75 -4.41 18.17
CA MET A 198 -7.60 -5.61 18.17
C MET A 198 -7.22 -6.58 19.29
N VAL A 199 -5.91 -6.76 19.51
CA VAL A 199 -5.38 -7.75 20.47
C VAL A 199 -5.29 -7.17 21.88
N GLU A 200 -4.77 -5.96 22.04
CA GLU A 200 -4.47 -5.37 23.35
C GLU A 200 -5.56 -4.44 23.87
N GLY A 201 -6.41 -3.92 23.00
CA GLY A 201 -7.54 -3.05 23.37
C GLY A 201 -7.15 -1.64 23.81
N GLN A 202 -5.95 -1.18 23.40
CA GLN A 202 -5.41 0.15 23.73
C GLN A 202 -5.22 0.96 22.47
#